data_2f160ce92325e23b4c4680fe0f635953
#
_entry.id   2f160ce92325e23b4c4680fe0f635953
#
_cell.length_a   1.000
_cell.length_b   1.000
_cell.length_c   1.000
_cell.angle_alpha   90.00
_cell.angle_beta   90.00
_cell.angle_gamma   90.00
#
_symmetry.space_group_name_H-M   'P 1'
#
loop_
_entity.id
_entity.type
_entity.pdbx_description
1 polymer ?
#
loop_
_entity_poly.entity_id
_entity_poly.type
_entity_poly.pdbx_seq_one_letter_code
_entity_poly.pdbx_strand_id
1 'polypeptide(L)'
;MISKKLGIVESIVDQNGELDDIRVNVNGEIQKAYNYPKITGCINIGDEVLLNTTAVELSLGTGGYHFVISNLNNLESDFTKGGHIMKLRYTPLQVKVDSVEEQESSYHSKIEEFSTLDNLPVVVGSLHSMLTPFVASYKRLNPTKKLVYIMTDGAALPIYLSKNVHTLKEKGLIDNTITIGSAFGGDYECINIYTALITAKEVLKADAVFVSMGPGIAGTGTKYGFTGIEQGPILDAVKKLKGMPISIPRISFADQRDRHKGISHHSITVLKEIVNVDVNLPICEYQDEKLNYIKEQLSKNELDIKHNIVYIKYENSKDDLDYFGLKVRSMGRNFDQDREFFEAASTAAYYLTEVCNDSKRENHK
;
A
#
# COMPACT_ATOMS: atom_id res chain seq x y z
N MET A 1 -17.69 17.49 11.17
CA MET A 1 -16.46 17.36 11.97
C MET A 1 -16.43 15.98 12.61
N ILE A 2 -16.31 15.75 13.89
CA ILE A 2 -16.20 14.42 14.49
C ILE A 2 -17.45 14.10 15.29
N SER A 3 -18.07 12.93 15.06
CA SER A 3 -19.08 12.35 15.93
C SER A 3 -18.40 11.39 16.92
N LYS A 4 -18.80 11.47 18.20
CA LYS A 4 -18.27 10.64 19.27
C LYS A 4 -19.39 10.05 20.10
N LYS A 5 -19.25 8.79 20.51
CA LYS A 5 -20.17 8.13 21.43
C LYS A 5 -19.40 7.28 22.43
N LEU A 6 -20.00 7.07 23.59
CA LEU A 6 -19.53 6.08 24.55
C LEU A 6 -20.06 4.70 24.16
N GLY A 7 -19.25 3.68 24.43
CA GLY A 7 -19.62 2.29 24.25
C GLY A 7 -19.00 1.42 25.32
N ILE A 8 -19.59 0.27 25.58
CA ILE A 8 -19.08 -0.74 26.49
C ILE A 8 -18.61 -1.93 25.65
N VAL A 9 -17.41 -2.43 25.89
CA VAL A 9 -16.85 -3.59 25.18
C VAL A 9 -17.58 -4.85 25.60
N GLU A 10 -18.31 -5.47 24.69
CA GLU A 10 -19.11 -6.69 24.94
C GLU A 10 -18.34 -7.97 24.60
N SER A 11 -17.53 -7.93 23.55
CA SER A 11 -16.68 -9.07 23.16
C SER A 11 -15.48 -8.65 22.31
N ILE A 12 -14.44 -9.47 22.35
CA ILE A 12 -13.25 -9.37 21.53
C ILE A 12 -13.31 -10.50 20.49
N VAL A 13 -13.34 -10.15 19.21
CA VAL A 13 -13.44 -11.11 18.10
C VAL A 13 -12.08 -11.61 17.67
N ASP A 14 -11.11 -10.68 17.63
CA ASP A 14 -9.72 -10.95 17.26
C ASP A 14 -8.81 -9.94 17.96
N GLN A 15 -7.63 -10.40 18.38
CA GLN A 15 -6.65 -9.59 19.10
C GLN A 15 -5.25 -10.04 18.73
N ASN A 16 -4.50 -9.19 18.02
CA ASN A 16 -3.14 -9.53 17.56
C ASN A 16 -2.06 -8.59 18.10
N GLY A 17 -2.39 -7.73 19.07
CA GLY A 17 -1.45 -6.76 19.67
C GLY A 17 -1.23 -5.49 18.84
N GLU A 18 -1.73 -5.41 17.62
CA GLU A 18 -1.64 -4.26 16.73
C GLU A 18 -3.02 -3.69 16.40
N LEU A 19 -4.01 -4.57 16.21
CA LEU A 19 -5.39 -4.25 15.91
C LEU A 19 -6.31 -5.23 16.63
N ASP A 20 -7.21 -4.72 17.46
CA ASP A 20 -8.27 -5.52 18.06
C ASP A 20 -9.58 -5.31 17.30
N ASP A 21 -10.23 -6.40 16.88
CA ASP A 21 -11.60 -6.41 16.34
C ASP A 21 -12.57 -6.69 17.50
N ILE A 22 -13.35 -5.69 17.88
CA ILE A 22 -14.22 -5.76 19.06
C ILE A 22 -15.69 -5.52 18.71
N ARG A 23 -16.57 -5.94 19.62
CA ARG A 23 -17.99 -5.58 19.61
C ARG A 23 -18.25 -4.69 20.81
N VAL A 24 -18.90 -3.58 20.54
CA VAL A 24 -19.22 -2.56 21.56
C VAL A 24 -20.72 -2.31 21.59
N ASN A 25 -21.25 -2.18 22.79
CA ASN A 25 -22.61 -1.76 23.00
C ASN A 25 -22.68 -0.23 22.99
N VAL A 26 -23.37 0.33 22.02
CA VAL A 26 -23.59 1.76 21.88
C VAL A 26 -25.08 2.03 21.96
N ASN A 27 -25.56 2.63 23.08
CA ASN A 27 -26.97 2.93 23.30
C ASN A 27 -27.92 1.71 23.18
N GLY A 28 -27.46 0.52 23.63
CA GLY A 28 -28.24 -0.72 23.58
C GLY A 28 -28.10 -1.54 22.30
N GLU A 29 -27.32 -1.08 21.32
CA GLU A 29 -27.04 -1.79 20.08
C GLU A 29 -25.59 -2.29 20.01
N ILE A 30 -25.39 -3.55 19.60
CA ILE A 30 -24.06 -4.13 19.40
C ILE A 30 -23.51 -3.70 18.05
N GLN A 31 -22.40 -2.98 18.06
CA GLN A 31 -21.73 -2.43 16.89
C GLN A 31 -20.28 -2.90 16.81
N LYS A 32 -19.66 -2.74 15.64
CA LYS A 32 -18.26 -3.12 15.39
C LYS A 32 -17.34 -1.96 15.70
N ALA A 33 -16.18 -2.24 16.31
CA ALA A 33 -15.13 -1.24 16.45
C ALA A 33 -13.74 -1.87 16.31
N TYR A 34 -12.78 -1.05 15.91
CA TYR A 34 -11.36 -1.35 15.98
C TYR A 34 -10.72 -0.57 17.12
N ASN A 35 -9.84 -1.26 17.84
CA ASN A 35 -8.91 -0.67 18.78
C ASN A 35 -7.48 -0.84 18.26
N TYR A 36 -6.61 0.16 18.47
CA TYR A 36 -5.18 0.09 18.22
C TYR A 36 -4.44 0.08 19.55
N PRO A 37 -4.07 -1.09 20.13
CA PRO A 37 -3.48 -1.17 21.46
C PRO A 37 -2.23 -0.29 21.65
N LYS A 38 -1.44 -0.12 20.60
CA LYS A 38 -0.25 0.76 20.61
C LYS A 38 -0.57 2.27 20.70
N ILE A 39 -1.85 2.65 20.50
CA ILE A 39 -2.30 4.06 20.56
C ILE A 39 -3.18 4.30 21.77
N THR A 40 -4.13 3.40 22.01
CA THR A 40 -5.23 3.57 22.97
C THR A 40 -5.13 2.63 24.16
N GLY A 41 -4.09 1.79 24.23
CA GLY A 41 -3.91 0.77 25.26
C GLY A 41 -4.69 -0.50 24.99
N CYS A 42 -4.44 -1.51 25.82
CA CYS A 42 -5.16 -2.78 25.78
C CYS A 42 -6.62 -2.59 26.24
N ILE A 43 -7.49 -3.42 25.69
CA ILE A 43 -8.93 -3.43 26.00
C ILE A 43 -9.34 -4.76 26.60
N ASN A 44 -10.26 -4.71 27.58
CA ASN A 44 -10.91 -5.87 28.18
C ASN A 44 -12.42 -5.80 27.99
N ILE A 45 -13.08 -6.95 28.09
CA ILE A 45 -14.55 -7.02 28.11
C ILE A 45 -15.07 -6.26 29.34
N GLY A 46 -16.06 -5.39 29.14
CA GLY A 46 -16.63 -4.53 30.16
C GLY A 46 -15.99 -3.13 30.21
N ASP A 47 -14.89 -2.87 29.53
CA ASP A 47 -14.29 -1.54 29.46
C ASP A 47 -15.23 -0.54 28.79
N GLU A 48 -15.29 0.68 29.35
CA GLU A 48 -15.95 1.81 28.73
C GLU A 48 -14.99 2.53 27.79
N VAL A 49 -15.39 2.71 26.54
CA VAL A 49 -14.56 3.30 25.49
C VAL A 49 -15.22 4.50 24.82
N LEU A 50 -14.42 5.52 24.50
CA LEU A 50 -14.85 6.62 23.66
C LEU A 50 -14.58 6.24 22.19
N LEU A 51 -15.62 6.29 21.37
CA LEU A 51 -15.60 5.89 19.97
C LEU A 51 -15.67 7.09 19.02
N ASN A 52 -14.94 7.04 17.92
CA ASN A 52 -15.20 7.86 16.74
C ASN A 52 -16.22 7.13 15.85
N THR A 53 -17.42 7.69 15.75
CA THR A 53 -18.55 7.09 15.02
C THR A 53 -18.79 7.76 13.65
N THR A 54 -18.00 8.75 13.30
CA THR A 54 -18.21 9.65 12.16
C THR A 54 -18.43 8.90 10.84
N ALA A 55 -17.54 7.93 10.53
CA ALA A 55 -17.59 7.25 9.25
C ALA A 55 -18.81 6.34 9.09
N VAL A 56 -19.22 5.67 10.17
CA VAL A 56 -20.41 4.80 10.18
C VAL A 56 -21.69 5.63 10.05
N GLU A 57 -21.79 6.74 10.77
CA GLU A 57 -22.95 7.64 10.70
C GLU A 57 -23.10 8.28 9.31
N LEU A 58 -21.98 8.53 8.62
CA LEU A 58 -21.96 9.03 7.23
C LEU A 58 -22.06 7.92 6.18
N SER A 59 -22.23 6.65 6.59
CA SER A 59 -22.26 5.49 5.70
C SER A 59 -21.02 5.41 4.79
N LEU A 60 -19.85 5.82 5.29
CA LEU A 60 -18.59 5.74 4.57
C LEU A 60 -17.97 4.34 4.66
N GLY A 61 -17.06 4.04 3.73
CA GLY A 61 -16.52 2.72 3.46
C GLY A 61 -15.57 2.11 4.49
N THR A 62 -15.86 2.23 5.79
CA THR A 62 -15.10 1.58 6.89
C THR A 62 -15.54 0.14 7.19
N GLY A 63 -16.42 -0.44 6.39
CA GLY A 63 -17.00 -1.77 6.65
C GLY A 63 -17.94 -1.80 7.86
N GLY A 64 -18.41 -0.63 8.34
CA GLY A 64 -19.27 -0.48 9.49
C GLY A 64 -18.52 -0.54 10.83
N TYR A 65 -17.22 -0.23 10.83
CA TYR A 65 -16.40 -0.17 12.04
C TYR A 65 -16.27 1.27 12.56
N HIS A 66 -16.47 1.44 13.85
CA HIS A 66 -16.01 2.59 14.61
C HIS A 66 -14.53 2.46 14.96
N PHE A 67 -13.95 3.52 15.49
CA PHE A 67 -12.58 3.50 16.00
C PHE A 67 -12.54 3.96 17.44
N VAL A 68 -11.85 3.22 18.30
CA VAL A 68 -11.63 3.62 19.69
C VAL A 68 -10.70 4.84 19.70
N ILE A 69 -11.12 5.90 20.39
CA ILE A 69 -10.32 7.10 20.65
C ILE A 69 -9.56 6.95 21.97
N SER A 70 -10.21 6.39 22.98
CA SER A 70 -9.63 6.20 24.32
C SER A 70 -10.36 5.09 25.04
N ASN A 71 -9.64 4.30 25.84
CA ASN A 71 -10.18 3.43 26.87
C ASN A 71 -10.30 4.24 28.17
N LEU A 72 -11.52 4.43 28.68
CA LEU A 72 -11.75 5.26 29.88
C LEU A 72 -11.36 4.54 31.18
N ASN A 73 -11.17 3.22 31.12
CA ASN A 73 -10.67 2.43 32.24
C ASN A 73 -9.13 2.40 32.32
N ASN A 74 -8.45 2.88 31.26
CA ASN A 74 -6.99 2.98 31.22
C ASN A 74 -6.59 4.28 30.51
N LEU A 75 -6.47 5.37 31.29
CA LEU A 75 -6.25 6.73 30.78
C LEU A 75 -4.79 7.12 30.67
N GLU A 76 -3.90 6.40 31.35
CA GLU A 76 -2.49 6.73 31.39
C GLU A 76 -1.68 5.75 30.55
N SER A 77 -0.78 6.28 29.73
CA SER A 77 0.18 5.50 28.97
C SER A 77 1.47 6.28 28.79
N ASP A 78 2.60 5.60 28.94
CA ASP A 78 3.91 6.15 28.72
C ASP A 78 4.44 5.77 27.34
N PHE A 79 5.21 6.66 26.71
CA PHE A 79 5.92 6.35 25.48
C PHE A 79 7.32 5.82 25.76
N THR A 80 7.83 5.01 24.85
CA THR A 80 9.22 4.51 24.90
C THR A 80 10.21 5.65 24.68
N LYS A 81 11.40 5.57 25.30
CA LYS A 81 12.52 6.50 25.06
C LYS A 81 13.06 6.31 23.63
N GLY A 82 13.71 7.37 23.12
CA GLY A 82 14.31 7.40 21.78
C GLY A 82 13.37 7.97 20.73
N GLY A 83 13.93 8.51 19.64
CA GLY A 83 13.22 9.19 18.57
C GLY A 83 12.51 10.47 18.97
N HIS A 84 12.32 11.37 18.04
CA HIS A 84 11.61 12.63 18.30
C HIS A 84 10.72 13.09 17.12
N ILE A 85 10.59 12.23 16.11
CA ILE A 85 9.69 12.52 15.00
C ILE A 85 8.25 12.17 15.39
N MET A 86 7.36 13.13 15.19
CA MET A 86 5.92 12.93 15.42
C MET A 86 5.18 12.82 14.10
N LYS A 87 4.33 11.81 14.00
CA LYS A 87 3.28 11.66 12.98
C LYS A 87 1.94 12.13 13.55
N LEU A 88 0.96 12.45 12.70
CA LEU A 88 -0.30 13.12 13.10
C LEU A 88 -0.04 14.40 13.94
N ARG A 89 0.97 15.15 13.56
CA ARG A 89 1.46 16.34 14.30
C ARG A 89 0.35 17.33 14.58
N TYR A 90 0.41 17.92 15.79
CA TYR A 90 -0.53 18.96 16.27
C TYR A 90 -1.98 18.50 16.33
N THR A 91 -2.22 17.20 16.45
CA THR A 91 -3.54 16.61 16.71
C THR A 91 -3.54 15.94 18.09
N PRO A 92 -4.73 15.68 18.68
CA PRO A 92 -4.81 14.92 19.93
C PRO A 92 -4.27 13.49 19.86
N LEU A 93 -4.08 12.95 18.65
CA LEU A 93 -3.62 11.58 18.40
C LEU A 93 -2.19 11.56 17.83
N GLN A 94 -1.40 12.60 18.09
CA GLN A 94 0.00 12.61 17.65
C GLN A 94 0.78 11.40 18.19
N VAL A 95 1.53 10.74 17.29
CA VAL A 95 2.28 9.52 17.58
C VAL A 95 3.77 9.79 17.40
N LYS A 96 4.57 9.47 18.42
CA LYS A 96 6.03 9.49 18.31
C LYS A 96 6.52 8.25 17.58
N VAL A 97 7.47 8.42 16.67
CA VAL A 97 8.14 7.32 15.96
C VAL A 97 9.66 7.50 16.02
N ASP A 98 10.38 6.40 15.83
CA ASP A 98 11.84 6.37 15.71
C ASP A 98 12.17 6.31 14.21
N SER A 99 12.41 7.46 13.59
CA SER A 99 12.67 7.54 12.15
C SER A 99 14.10 7.11 11.81
N VAL A 100 14.26 6.37 10.71
CA VAL A 100 15.57 5.82 10.29
C VAL A 100 16.61 6.90 10.04
N GLU A 101 16.17 8.08 9.54
CA GLU A 101 17.04 9.20 9.20
C GLU A 101 17.35 10.15 10.36
N GLU A 102 16.83 9.94 11.58
CA GLU A 102 17.12 10.79 12.73
C GLU A 102 18.60 10.73 13.10
N GLN A 103 19.12 11.84 13.62
CA GLN A 103 20.54 11.96 14.01
C GLN A 103 21.01 10.91 15.02
N GLU A 104 20.10 10.49 15.91
CA GLU A 104 20.37 9.48 16.93
C GLU A 104 20.18 8.04 16.41
N SER A 105 19.69 7.89 15.19
CA SER A 105 19.51 6.57 14.56
C SER A 105 20.87 5.94 14.23
N SER A 106 21.01 4.64 14.50
CA SER A 106 22.20 3.87 14.09
C SER A 106 22.36 3.78 12.56
N TYR A 107 21.36 4.20 11.81
CA TYR A 107 21.36 4.19 10.35
C TYR A 107 21.58 5.57 9.73
N HIS A 108 21.65 6.64 10.53
CA HIS A 108 21.75 8.01 10.07
C HIS A 108 22.84 8.20 8.99
N SER A 109 24.08 7.79 9.29
CA SER A 109 25.20 7.92 8.36
C SER A 109 24.98 7.20 7.03
N LYS A 110 24.31 6.03 7.02
CA LYS A 110 23.97 5.32 5.77
C LYS A 110 22.99 6.11 4.90
N ILE A 111 22.08 6.85 5.52
CA ILE A 111 21.13 7.71 4.80
C ILE A 111 21.84 8.96 4.27
N GLU A 112 22.73 9.57 5.07
CA GLU A 112 23.49 10.77 4.71
C GLU A 112 24.48 10.50 3.56
N GLU A 113 25.18 9.37 3.59
CA GLU A 113 26.18 8.96 2.59
C GLU A 113 25.60 8.42 1.28
N PHE A 114 24.26 8.36 1.16
CA PHE A 114 23.57 7.81 0.00
C PHE A 114 23.95 8.55 -1.31
N SER A 115 24.19 7.81 -2.36
CA SER A 115 24.54 8.35 -3.68
C SER A 115 23.52 7.98 -4.79
N THR A 116 23.04 6.74 -4.80
CA THR A 116 22.19 6.25 -5.88
C THR A 116 21.43 4.98 -5.48
N LEU A 117 20.21 4.82 -6.00
CA LEU A 117 19.48 3.54 -5.91
C LEU A 117 20.09 2.44 -6.80
N ASP A 118 21.01 2.80 -7.68
CA ASP A 118 21.71 1.85 -8.55
C ASP A 118 20.73 0.89 -9.26
N ASN A 119 19.80 1.50 -9.96
CA ASN A 119 18.75 0.81 -10.73
C ASN A 119 17.87 -0.15 -9.92
N LEU A 120 17.78 0.01 -8.58
CA LEU A 120 16.86 -0.75 -7.74
C LEU A 120 15.44 -0.68 -8.31
N PRO A 121 14.80 -1.82 -8.60
CA PRO A 121 13.45 -1.82 -9.14
C PRO A 121 12.44 -1.43 -8.07
N VAL A 122 11.61 -0.43 -8.38
CA VAL A 122 10.56 0.08 -7.52
C VAL A 122 9.23 0.03 -8.26
N VAL A 123 8.34 -0.83 -7.82
CA VAL A 123 7.01 -1.00 -8.38
C VAL A 123 6.02 -0.13 -7.61
N VAL A 124 5.31 0.74 -8.31
CA VAL A 124 4.37 1.67 -7.70
C VAL A 124 2.94 1.32 -8.11
N GLY A 125 2.16 0.86 -7.14
CA GLY A 125 0.73 0.57 -7.32
C GLY A 125 -0.14 1.76 -6.94
N SER A 126 -1.18 2.02 -7.71
CA SER A 126 -2.15 3.08 -7.41
C SER A 126 -3.19 2.67 -6.34
N LEU A 127 -3.25 1.40 -5.99
CA LEU A 127 -4.22 0.81 -5.05
C LEU A 127 -3.55 -0.21 -4.14
N HIS A 128 -3.92 -0.19 -2.86
CA HIS A 128 -3.45 -1.17 -1.88
C HIS A 128 -3.73 -2.63 -2.28
N SER A 129 -4.86 -2.88 -2.93
CA SER A 129 -5.26 -4.23 -3.37
C SER A 129 -4.37 -4.83 -4.47
N MET A 130 -3.46 -4.05 -5.07
CA MET A 130 -2.45 -4.55 -6.01
C MET A 130 -1.26 -5.23 -5.30
N LEU A 131 -1.06 -4.98 -4.01
CA LEU A 131 0.05 -5.53 -3.24
C LEU A 131 0.04 -7.07 -3.23
N THR A 132 -1.09 -7.68 -2.84
CA THR A 132 -1.17 -9.13 -2.64
C THR A 132 -0.89 -9.93 -3.93
N PRO A 133 -1.50 -9.66 -5.09
CA PRO A 133 -1.19 -10.41 -6.32
C PRO A 133 0.25 -10.15 -6.80
N PHE A 134 0.78 -8.93 -6.66
CA PHE A 134 2.18 -8.66 -6.96
C PHE A 134 3.12 -9.51 -6.09
N VAL A 135 2.92 -9.50 -4.77
CA VAL A 135 3.76 -10.22 -3.82
C VAL A 135 3.70 -11.73 -4.06
N ALA A 136 2.51 -12.29 -4.32
CA ALA A 136 2.34 -13.71 -4.61
C ALA A 136 3.18 -14.13 -5.81
N SER A 137 3.03 -13.45 -6.95
CA SER A 137 3.80 -13.77 -8.16
C SER A 137 5.29 -13.49 -8.00
N TYR A 138 5.67 -12.37 -7.34
CA TYR A 138 7.08 -12.06 -7.12
C TYR A 138 7.79 -13.11 -6.27
N LYS A 139 7.22 -13.52 -5.14
CA LYS A 139 7.80 -14.52 -4.24
C LYS A 139 7.73 -15.93 -4.80
N ARG A 140 6.75 -16.24 -5.63
CA ARG A 140 6.69 -17.52 -6.36
C ARG A 140 7.86 -17.68 -7.33
N LEU A 141 8.19 -16.59 -8.04
CA LEU A 141 9.28 -16.56 -9.02
C LEU A 141 10.65 -16.32 -8.37
N ASN A 142 10.70 -15.61 -7.25
CA ASN A 142 11.93 -15.17 -6.57
C ASN A 142 11.86 -15.46 -5.06
N PRO A 143 11.84 -16.72 -4.61
CA PRO A 143 11.56 -17.09 -3.22
C PRO A 143 12.60 -16.57 -2.21
N THR A 144 13.86 -16.35 -2.64
CA THR A 144 14.97 -15.90 -1.76
C THR A 144 15.21 -14.39 -1.82
N LYS A 145 14.54 -13.68 -2.72
CA LYS A 145 14.74 -12.25 -2.92
C LYS A 145 13.99 -11.41 -1.89
N LYS A 146 14.66 -10.37 -1.38
CA LYS A 146 14.10 -9.46 -0.39
C LYS A 146 13.15 -8.45 -1.02
N LEU A 147 11.92 -8.45 -0.54
CA LEU A 147 10.87 -7.50 -0.94
C LEU A 147 10.54 -6.57 0.23
N VAL A 148 10.68 -5.27 0.01
CA VAL A 148 10.27 -4.22 0.95
C VAL A 148 8.98 -3.57 0.49
N TYR A 149 8.02 -3.41 1.39
CA TYR A 149 6.80 -2.66 1.15
C TYR A 149 6.88 -1.28 1.80
N ILE A 150 6.69 -0.22 1.01
CA ILE A 150 6.57 1.16 1.50
C ILE A 150 5.10 1.56 1.45
N MET A 151 4.50 1.87 2.62
CA MET A 151 3.15 2.38 2.71
C MET A 151 3.16 3.91 2.88
N THR A 152 2.48 4.59 1.96
CA THR A 152 2.29 6.04 1.98
C THR A 152 1.07 6.44 2.80
N ASP A 153 0.88 7.74 3.04
CA ASP A 153 -0.22 8.30 3.84
C ASP A 153 -1.43 8.77 3.03
N GLY A 154 -1.52 8.37 1.76
CA GLY A 154 -2.66 8.73 0.88
C GLY A 154 -4.01 8.10 1.26
N ALA A 155 -4.03 7.19 2.25
CA ALA A 155 -5.24 6.50 2.72
C ALA A 155 -5.15 6.19 4.23
N ALA A 156 -5.48 4.96 4.67
CA ALA A 156 -5.36 4.58 6.08
C ALA A 156 -3.94 4.79 6.60
N LEU A 157 -3.84 5.46 7.76
CA LEU A 157 -2.56 5.86 8.33
C LEU A 157 -1.88 4.74 9.15
N PRO A 158 -2.58 4.00 10.03
CA PRO A 158 -1.98 2.85 10.70
C PRO A 158 -1.85 1.67 9.72
N ILE A 159 -0.63 1.16 9.52
CA ILE A 159 -0.41 -0.04 8.67
C ILE A 159 -1.14 -1.27 9.24
N TYR A 160 -1.38 -1.28 10.53
CA TYR A 160 -2.11 -2.33 11.26
C TYR A 160 -3.51 -2.59 10.73
N LEU A 161 -4.16 -1.58 10.11
CA LEU A 161 -5.48 -1.75 9.49
C LEU A 161 -5.44 -2.72 8.29
N SER A 162 -4.28 -2.92 7.70
CA SER A 162 -4.14 -3.75 6.51
C SER A 162 -4.03 -5.24 6.84
N LYS A 163 -5.15 -5.94 6.78
CA LYS A 163 -5.16 -7.42 6.85
C LYS A 163 -4.29 -8.08 5.77
N ASN A 164 -4.14 -7.44 4.59
CA ASN A 164 -3.27 -7.96 3.53
C ASN A 164 -1.80 -7.92 3.97
N VAL A 165 -1.32 -6.80 4.51
CA VAL A 165 0.06 -6.68 5.00
C VAL A 165 0.32 -7.67 6.12
N HIS A 166 -0.59 -7.76 7.09
CA HIS A 166 -0.50 -8.72 8.19
C HIS A 166 -0.34 -10.15 7.67
N THR A 167 -1.27 -10.61 6.80
CA THR A 167 -1.22 -11.95 6.21
C THR A 167 0.08 -12.20 5.42
N LEU A 168 0.54 -11.23 4.63
CA LEU A 168 1.75 -11.36 3.84
C LEU A 168 3.01 -11.43 4.73
N LYS A 169 3.05 -10.68 5.82
CA LYS A 169 4.14 -10.75 6.81
C LYS A 169 4.14 -12.09 7.56
N GLU A 170 3.00 -12.55 8.05
CA GLU A 170 2.89 -13.85 8.73
C GLU A 170 3.35 -15.02 7.85
N LYS A 171 3.12 -14.92 6.54
CA LYS A 171 3.59 -15.93 5.57
C LYS A 171 5.05 -15.73 5.13
N GLY A 172 5.75 -14.70 5.63
CA GLY A 172 7.13 -14.39 5.25
C GLY A 172 7.27 -13.94 3.79
N LEU A 173 6.21 -13.37 3.19
CA LEU A 173 6.19 -12.93 1.80
C LEU A 173 6.58 -11.46 1.62
N ILE A 174 6.55 -10.67 2.68
CA ILE A 174 7.14 -9.33 2.78
C ILE A 174 8.23 -9.40 3.84
N ASP A 175 9.43 -9.01 3.46
CA ASP A 175 10.59 -9.07 4.37
C ASP A 175 10.57 -7.93 5.38
N ASN A 176 10.25 -6.71 4.93
CA ASN A 176 10.13 -5.53 5.81
C ASN A 176 9.08 -4.56 5.26
N THR A 177 8.53 -3.76 6.18
CA THR A 177 7.62 -2.66 5.88
C THR A 177 8.21 -1.32 6.32
N ILE A 178 7.97 -0.28 5.53
CA ILE A 178 8.32 1.11 5.84
C ILE A 178 7.05 1.96 5.75
N THR A 179 6.81 2.84 6.72
CA THR A 179 5.72 3.82 6.66
C THR A 179 6.27 5.24 6.56
N ILE A 180 5.62 6.08 5.72
CA ILE A 180 6.08 7.46 5.44
C ILE A 180 4.98 8.48 5.67
N GLY A 181 5.36 9.75 5.72
CA GLY A 181 4.43 10.86 5.94
C GLY A 181 3.74 10.76 7.29
N SER A 182 2.42 10.77 7.30
CA SER A 182 1.60 10.54 8.48
C SER A 182 1.20 9.07 8.69
N ALA A 183 1.52 8.17 7.75
CA ALA A 183 1.34 6.73 7.97
C ALA A 183 2.41 6.22 8.95
N PHE A 184 2.04 5.25 9.81
CA PHE A 184 2.89 4.75 10.88
C PHE A 184 2.66 3.25 11.17
N GLY A 185 3.58 2.67 11.94
CA GLY A 185 3.52 1.29 12.41
C GLY A 185 4.20 0.28 11.51
N GLY A 186 4.98 0.71 10.51
CA GLY A 186 5.89 -0.15 9.77
C GLY A 186 7.03 -0.69 10.66
N ASP A 187 7.76 -1.68 10.18
CA ASP A 187 8.98 -2.15 10.83
C ASP A 187 10.03 -1.03 10.89
N TYR A 188 9.95 -0.12 9.93
CA TYR A 188 10.76 1.09 9.85
C TYR A 188 9.89 2.30 9.55
N GLU A 189 10.28 3.44 10.11
CA GLU A 189 9.61 4.71 9.92
C GLU A 189 10.51 5.66 9.16
N CYS A 190 9.95 6.37 8.17
CA CYS A 190 10.66 7.41 7.45
C CYS A 190 9.79 8.65 7.29
N ILE A 191 10.41 9.81 7.07
CA ILE A 191 9.70 11.08 6.90
C ILE A 191 9.00 11.15 5.55
N ASN A 192 9.65 10.65 4.49
CA ASN A 192 9.14 10.79 3.12
C ASN A 192 9.60 9.65 2.21
N ILE A 193 9.13 9.69 0.96
CA ILE A 193 9.45 8.65 -0.04
C ILE A 193 10.95 8.55 -0.36
N TYR A 194 11.70 9.65 -0.33
CA TYR A 194 13.12 9.64 -0.66
C TYR A 194 13.90 8.86 0.40
N THR A 195 13.72 9.18 1.68
CA THR A 195 14.40 8.49 2.77
C THR A 195 13.95 7.04 2.91
N ALA A 196 12.68 6.73 2.60
CA ALA A 196 12.20 5.34 2.57
C ALA A 196 12.86 4.50 1.46
N LEU A 197 13.01 5.05 0.26
CA LEU A 197 13.72 4.38 -0.84
C LEU A 197 15.20 4.15 -0.50
N ILE A 198 15.85 5.14 0.11
CA ILE A 198 17.22 5.03 0.59
C ILE A 198 17.33 3.94 1.68
N THR A 199 16.40 3.94 2.63
CA THR A 199 16.32 2.92 3.69
C THR A 199 16.19 1.52 3.09
N ALA A 200 15.28 1.33 2.12
CA ALA A 200 15.11 0.05 1.45
C ALA A 200 16.41 -0.42 0.78
N LYS A 201 17.16 0.49 0.12
CA LYS A 201 18.44 0.19 -0.52
C LYS A 201 19.56 -0.03 0.48
N GLU A 202 19.85 0.98 1.33
CA GLU A 202 21.09 1.03 2.11
C GLU A 202 21.00 0.28 3.43
N VAL A 203 19.84 0.26 4.05
CA VAL A 203 19.64 -0.39 5.35
C VAL A 203 19.14 -1.83 5.16
N LEU A 204 18.08 -2.00 4.37
CA LEU A 204 17.40 -3.29 4.24
C LEU A 204 17.98 -4.18 3.15
N LYS A 205 18.75 -3.59 2.22
CA LYS A 205 19.32 -4.31 1.07
C LYS A 205 18.24 -5.04 0.27
N ALA A 206 17.18 -4.31 -0.04
CA ALA A 206 16.06 -4.82 -0.83
C ALA A 206 16.51 -5.21 -2.25
N ASP A 207 15.99 -6.33 -2.76
CA ASP A 207 16.11 -6.70 -4.17
C ASP A 207 15.02 -6.04 -5.01
N ALA A 208 13.87 -5.73 -4.40
CA ALA A 208 12.76 -5.01 -4.99
C ALA A 208 11.97 -4.24 -3.93
N VAL A 209 11.31 -3.17 -4.37
CA VAL A 209 10.44 -2.36 -3.51
C VAL A 209 9.05 -2.29 -4.15
N PHE A 210 8.00 -2.47 -3.34
CA PHE A 210 6.63 -2.15 -3.72
C PHE A 210 6.15 -0.94 -2.94
N VAL A 211 5.59 0.06 -3.62
CA VAL A 211 5.07 1.28 -3.00
C VAL A 211 3.58 1.43 -3.31
N SER A 212 2.76 1.61 -2.31
CA SER A 212 1.37 2.04 -2.46
C SER A 212 0.85 2.69 -1.18
N MET A 213 -0.25 3.43 -1.28
CA MET A 213 -1.00 3.85 -0.10
C MET A 213 -1.56 2.65 0.67
N GLY A 214 -1.99 2.89 1.92
CA GLY A 214 -2.79 1.96 2.69
C GLY A 214 -4.20 1.74 2.10
N PRO A 215 -5.05 0.90 2.72
CA PRO A 215 -6.43 0.70 2.26
C PRO A 215 -7.26 1.99 2.39
N GLY A 216 -8.18 2.23 1.43
CA GLY A 216 -9.14 3.34 1.51
C GLY A 216 -8.90 4.47 0.51
N ILE A 217 -8.67 4.13 -0.78
CA ILE A 217 -8.59 5.16 -1.84
C ILE A 217 -9.85 6.04 -1.85
N ALA A 218 -9.65 7.35 -1.94
CA ALA A 218 -10.70 8.34 -2.12
C ALA A 218 -10.63 8.97 -3.51
N GLY A 219 -11.81 9.31 -4.05
CA GLY A 219 -11.92 10.01 -5.33
C GLY A 219 -13.22 10.80 -5.40
N THR A 220 -13.15 12.01 -5.98
CA THR A 220 -14.26 12.95 -6.07
C THR A 220 -14.96 12.95 -7.44
N GLY A 221 -14.50 12.10 -8.37
CA GLY A 221 -14.97 12.11 -9.77
C GLY A 221 -14.39 13.24 -10.63
N THR A 222 -13.59 14.13 -10.05
CA THR A 222 -12.85 15.15 -10.80
C THR A 222 -11.53 14.58 -11.32
N LYS A 223 -10.93 15.25 -12.30
CA LYS A 223 -9.73 14.77 -13.00
C LYS A 223 -8.54 14.53 -12.06
N TYR A 224 -8.29 15.42 -11.10
CA TYR A 224 -7.16 15.37 -10.20
C TYR A 224 -7.53 15.03 -8.74
N GLY A 225 -8.81 15.00 -8.41
CA GLY A 225 -9.29 14.85 -7.03
C GLY A 225 -9.40 13.39 -6.60
N PHE A 226 -8.30 12.66 -6.57
CA PHE A 226 -8.21 11.30 -6.06
C PHE A 226 -6.86 11.03 -5.40
N THR A 227 -6.83 10.22 -4.35
CA THR A 227 -5.60 9.99 -3.57
C THR A 227 -4.54 9.20 -4.33
N GLY A 228 -4.92 8.32 -5.26
CA GLY A 228 -3.98 7.56 -6.11
C GLY A 228 -3.13 8.41 -7.06
N ILE A 229 -3.36 9.74 -7.13
CA ILE A 229 -2.53 10.67 -7.90
C ILE A 229 -1.06 10.70 -7.39
N GLU A 230 -0.84 10.35 -6.14
CA GLU A 230 0.50 10.28 -5.54
C GLU A 230 1.45 9.31 -6.26
N GLN A 231 0.91 8.34 -7.01
CA GLN A 231 1.72 7.43 -7.83
C GLN A 231 2.69 8.17 -8.75
N GLY A 232 2.28 9.32 -9.31
CA GLY A 232 3.10 10.11 -10.22
C GLY A 232 4.36 10.68 -9.55
N PRO A 233 4.25 11.53 -8.55
CA PRO A 233 5.40 12.04 -7.80
C PRO A 233 6.31 10.96 -7.21
N ILE A 234 5.77 9.80 -6.86
CA ILE A 234 6.58 8.66 -6.37
C ILE A 234 7.45 8.10 -7.50
N LEU A 235 6.88 7.89 -8.69
CA LEU A 235 7.63 7.44 -9.87
C LEU A 235 8.75 8.42 -10.25
N ASP A 236 8.48 9.72 -10.19
CA ASP A 236 9.48 10.78 -10.40
C ASP A 236 10.60 10.70 -9.36
N ALA A 237 10.27 10.48 -8.07
CA ALA A 237 11.25 10.32 -6.99
C ALA A 237 12.17 9.12 -7.22
N VAL A 238 11.61 7.98 -7.66
CA VAL A 238 12.38 6.77 -7.99
C VAL A 238 13.41 7.08 -9.09
N LYS A 239 12.96 7.69 -10.19
CA LYS A 239 13.87 8.05 -11.31
C LYS A 239 14.90 9.09 -10.88
N LYS A 240 14.51 10.08 -10.06
CA LYS A 240 15.41 11.10 -9.53
C LYS A 240 16.57 10.51 -8.73
N LEU A 241 16.30 9.45 -7.97
CA LEU A 241 17.30 8.72 -7.19
C LEU A 241 18.03 7.64 -8.01
N LYS A 242 17.82 7.59 -9.34
CA LYS A 242 18.39 6.60 -10.26
C LYS A 242 17.97 5.16 -9.96
N GLY A 243 16.75 4.97 -9.48
CA GLY A 243 16.06 3.67 -9.44
C GLY A 243 15.36 3.36 -10.76
N MET A 244 14.81 2.16 -10.87
CA MET A 244 13.99 1.72 -12.00
C MET A 244 12.51 1.89 -11.65
N PRO A 245 11.81 2.93 -12.16
CA PRO A 245 10.39 3.12 -11.88
C PRO A 245 9.55 2.16 -12.74
N ILE A 246 8.68 1.40 -12.08
CA ILE A 246 7.71 0.49 -12.70
C ILE A 246 6.32 0.87 -12.21
N SER A 247 5.42 1.18 -13.12
CA SER A 247 4.04 1.57 -12.78
C SER A 247 3.07 0.42 -13.04
N ILE A 248 2.19 0.14 -12.07
CA ILE A 248 1.04 -0.74 -12.29
C ILE A 248 -0.17 0.14 -12.63
N PRO A 249 -0.68 0.11 -13.87
CA PRO A 249 -1.91 0.80 -14.22
C PRO A 249 -3.10 0.03 -13.63
N ARG A 250 -4.14 0.76 -13.21
CA ARG A 250 -5.41 0.12 -12.86
C ARG A 250 -6.12 -0.31 -14.14
N ILE A 251 -6.18 -1.60 -14.40
CA ILE A 251 -6.89 -2.21 -15.54
C ILE A 251 -8.08 -3.00 -15.01
N SER A 252 -9.26 -2.82 -15.60
CA SER A 252 -10.46 -3.59 -15.27
C SER A 252 -11.43 -3.59 -16.44
N PHE A 253 -12.09 -4.72 -16.68
CA PHE A 253 -13.21 -4.82 -17.61
C PHE A 253 -14.52 -5.17 -16.88
N ALA A 254 -14.45 -5.31 -15.55
CA ALA A 254 -15.60 -5.60 -14.69
C ALA A 254 -16.25 -4.35 -14.08
N ASP A 255 -15.62 -3.17 -14.19
CA ASP A 255 -16.18 -1.91 -13.69
C ASP A 255 -17.28 -1.42 -14.66
N GLN A 256 -18.46 -1.15 -14.11
CA GLN A 256 -19.61 -0.69 -14.92
C GLN A 256 -19.47 0.76 -15.41
N ARG A 257 -18.51 1.50 -14.86
CA ARG A 257 -18.28 2.91 -15.25
C ARG A 257 -17.29 2.96 -16.40
N ASP A 258 -17.69 3.44 -17.56
CA ASP A 258 -16.88 3.50 -18.78
C ASP A 258 -15.50 4.12 -18.57
N ARG A 259 -15.39 5.15 -17.71
CA ARG A 259 -14.12 5.80 -17.37
C ARG A 259 -13.11 4.89 -16.68
N HIS A 260 -13.51 3.70 -16.22
CA HIS A 260 -12.67 2.70 -15.59
C HIS A 260 -12.52 1.42 -16.41
N LYS A 261 -13.11 1.35 -17.60
CA LYS A 261 -12.98 0.22 -18.51
C LYS A 261 -11.61 0.24 -19.19
N GLY A 262 -10.95 -0.92 -19.25
CA GLY A 262 -9.55 -1.01 -19.67
C GLY A 262 -8.65 -0.30 -18.66
N ILE A 263 -7.73 0.54 -19.13
CA ILE A 263 -6.92 1.41 -18.26
C ILE A 263 -7.81 2.51 -17.70
N SER A 264 -7.89 2.58 -16.37
CA SER A 264 -8.69 3.59 -15.67
C SER A 264 -8.22 5.01 -16.01
N HIS A 265 -9.20 5.94 -16.15
CA HIS A 265 -8.89 7.36 -16.37
C HIS A 265 -7.95 7.94 -15.30
N HIS A 266 -7.96 7.43 -14.08
CA HIS A 266 -7.02 7.82 -13.02
C HIS A 266 -5.57 7.47 -13.41
N SER A 267 -5.34 6.23 -13.86
CA SER A 267 -4.01 5.81 -14.33
C SER A 267 -3.56 6.58 -15.58
N ILE A 268 -4.49 6.82 -16.51
CA ILE A 268 -4.21 7.65 -17.69
C ILE A 268 -3.81 9.08 -17.26
N THR A 269 -4.55 9.69 -16.34
CA THR A 269 -4.23 11.04 -15.81
C THR A 269 -2.85 11.07 -15.17
N VAL A 270 -2.55 10.10 -14.31
CA VAL A 270 -1.25 10.01 -13.65
C VAL A 270 -0.13 9.90 -14.67
N LEU A 271 -0.22 8.93 -15.57
CA LEU A 271 0.84 8.63 -16.54
C LEU A 271 1.01 9.76 -17.56
N LYS A 272 -0.09 10.33 -18.07
CA LYS A 272 -0.05 11.40 -19.07
C LYS A 272 0.41 12.73 -18.51
N GLU A 273 -0.14 13.15 -17.36
CA GLU A 273 -0.10 14.54 -16.92
C GLU A 273 0.71 14.77 -15.64
N ILE A 274 0.84 13.77 -14.77
CA ILE A 274 1.50 13.96 -13.48
C ILE A 274 2.95 13.48 -13.51
N VAL A 275 3.19 12.30 -14.06
CA VAL A 275 4.54 11.74 -14.21
C VAL A 275 5.35 12.59 -15.18
N ASN A 276 6.53 13.03 -14.76
CA ASN A 276 7.45 13.84 -15.59
C ASN A 276 8.56 13.03 -16.26
N VAL A 277 8.72 11.77 -15.87
CA VAL A 277 9.78 10.88 -16.38
C VAL A 277 9.20 9.74 -17.21
N ASP A 278 10.06 9.07 -17.97
CA ASP A 278 9.73 7.78 -18.57
C ASP A 278 9.67 6.68 -17.48
N VAL A 279 8.69 5.80 -17.56
CA VAL A 279 8.52 4.67 -16.65
C VAL A 279 8.32 3.38 -17.41
N ASN A 280 8.67 2.26 -16.80
CA ASN A 280 8.31 0.95 -17.34
C ASN A 280 6.85 0.63 -17.01
N LEU A 281 6.09 0.28 -18.04
CA LEU A 281 4.66 -0.01 -17.94
C LEU A 281 4.39 -1.43 -18.46
N PRO A 282 4.53 -2.47 -17.63
CA PRO A 282 4.21 -3.84 -18.02
C PRO A 282 2.70 -3.99 -18.17
N ILE A 283 2.29 -4.49 -19.33
CA ILE A 283 0.89 -4.76 -19.70
C ILE A 283 0.74 -6.25 -19.99
N CYS A 284 -0.22 -6.90 -19.35
CA CYS A 284 -0.54 -8.28 -19.63
C CYS A 284 -1.07 -8.43 -21.06
N GLU A 285 -0.62 -9.45 -21.76
CA GLU A 285 -1.18 -9.86 -23.06
C GLU A 285 -2.52 -10.57 -22.85
N TYR A 286 -3.56 -9.78 -22.60
CA TYR A 286 -4.93 -10.30 -22.52
C TYR A 286 -5.42 -10.81 -23.86
N GLN A 287 -6.57 -11.51 -23.88
CA GLN A 287 -7.21 -11.93 -25.11
C GLN A 287 -7.47 -10.74 -26.06
N ASP A 288 -7.40 -10.99 -27.36
CA ASP A 288 -7.25 -10.00 -28.44
C ASP A 288 -8.09 -8.72 -28.34
N GLU A 289 -9.39 -8.83 -28.05
CA GLU A 289 -10.25 -7.65 -27.96
C GLU A 289 -9.88 -6.70 -26.79
N LYS A 290 -9.54 -7.27 -25.64
CA LYS A 290 -9.16 -6.51 -24.45
C LYS A 290 -7.80 -5.84 -24.63
N LEU A 291 -6.84 -6.56 -25.22
CA LEU A 291 -5.51 -6.03 -25.51
C LEU A 291 -5.58 -4.90 -26.54
N ASN A 292 -6.36 -5.08 -27.62
CA ASN A 292 -6.55 -4.04 -28.62
C ASN A 292 -7.19 -2.78 -28.03
N TYR A 293 -8.19 -2.92 -27.16
CA TYR A 293 -8.79 -1.80 -26.44
C TYR A 293 -7.76 -1.03 -25.59
N ILE A 294 -6.88 -1.75 -24.89
CA ILE A 294 -5.79 -1.14 -24.10
C ILE A 294 -4.79 -0.43 -25.00
N LYS A 295 -4.38 -1.04 -26.13
CA LYS A 295 -3.47 -0.43 -27.12
C LYS A 295 -4.04 0.87 -27.69
N GLU A 296 -5.32 0.89 -28.00
CA GLU A 296 -6.01 2.12 -28.45
C GLU A 296 -6.00 3.22 -27.37
N GLN A 297 -6.24 2.84 -26.08
CA GLN A 297 -6.16 3.81 -24.98
C GLN A 297 -4.74 4.36 -24.81
N LEU A 298 -3.71 3.52 -24.91
CA LEU A 298 -2.29 3.93 -24.80
C LEU A 298 -1.94 4.92 -25.92
N SER A 299 -2.23 4.56 -27.16
CA SER A 299 -1.92 5.40 -28.34
C SER A 299 -2.72 6.70 -28.36
N LYS A 300 -4.02 6.66 -28.10
CA LYS A 300 -4.87 7.87 -28.02
C LYS A 300 -4.39 8.87 -26.98
N ASN A 301 -3.73 8.41 -25.92
CA ASN A 301 -3.21 9.25 -24.85
C ASN A 301 -1.70 9.50 -24.96
N GLU A 302 -1.05 9.03 -26.02
CA GLU A 302 0.41 9.19 -26.28
C GLU A 302 1.29 8.55 -25.18
N LEU A 303 0.75 7.55 -24.47
CA LEU A 303 1.46 6.87 -23.39
C LEU A 303 2.53 5.92 -23.92
N ASP A 304 2.32 5.36 -25.10
CA ASP A 304 3.27 4.52 -25.85
C ASP A 304 4.48 5.30 -26.41
N ILE A 305 4.36 6.63 -26.52
CA ILE A 305 5.48 7.51 -26.86
C ILE A 305 6.23 7.95 -25.60
N LYS A 306 5.50 8.21 -24.52
CA LYS A 306 6.05 8.78 -23.28
C LYS A 306 6.75 7.74 -22.41
N HIS A 307 6.24 6.50 -22.39
CA HIS A 307 6.66 5.45 -21.47
C HIS A 307 7.13 4.19 -22.21
N ASN A 308 7.91 3.37 -21.51
CA ASN A 308 8.35 2.06 -22.02
C ASN A 308 7.24 1.02 -21.78
N ILE A 309 6.43 0.74 -22.80
CA ILE A 309 5.34 -0.26 -22.73
C ILE A 309 5.94 -1.64 -23.03
N VAL A 310 5.77 -2.58 -22.10
CA VAL A 310 6.23 -3.96 -22.25
C VAL A 310 5.03 -4.90 -22.19
N TYR A 311 4.71 -5.56 -23.28
CA TYR A 311 3.66 -6.57 -23.36
C TYR A 311 4.18 -7.91 -22.87
N ILE A 312 3.47 -8.53 -21.94
CA ILE A 312 3.92 -9.76 -21.26
C ILE A 312 2.79 -10.76 -21.19
N LYS A 313 3.07 -11.98 -21.63
CA LYS A 313 2.18 -13.12 -21.43
C LYS A 313 2.46 -13.74 -20.06
N TYR A 314 1.55 -13.57 -19.10
CA TYR A 314 1.63 -14.17 -17.78
C TYR A 314 0.25 -14.70 -17.34
N GLU A 315 0.11 -16.00 -17.24
CA GLU A 315 -1.18 -16.68 -17.02
C GLU A 315 -1.31 -17.31 -15.62
N ASN A 316 -0.23 -17.27 -14.80
CA ASN A 316 -0.16 -18.03 -13.53
C ASN A 316 -0.62 -17.24 -12.30
N SER A 317 -1.19 -16.05 -12.45
CA SER A 317 -1.55 -15.15 -11.33
C SER A 317 -2.46 -15.83 -10.30
N LYS A 318 -3.41 -16.64 -10.74
CA LYS A 318 -4.30 -17.37 -9.84
C LYS A 318 -3.58 -18.50 -9.12
N ASP A 319 -2.77 -19.27 -9.84
CA ASP A 319 -1.99 -20.38 -9.28
C ASP A 319 -0.99 -19.90 -8.23
N ASP A 320 -0.40 -18.70 -8.43
CA ASP A 320 0.50 -18.10 -7.46
C ASP A 320 -0.23 -17.72 -6.16
N LEU A 321 -1.43 -17.15 -6.28
CA LEU A 321 -2.27 -16.82 -5.13
C LEU A 321 -2.69 -18.10 -4.38
N ASP A 322 -3.13 -19.11 -5.10
CA ASP A 322 -3.58 -20.38 -4.54
C ASP A 322 -2.42 -21.14 -3.88
N TYR A 323 -1.21 -21.09 -4.46
CA TYR A 323 -0.01 -21.69 -3.88
C TYR A 323 0.29 -21.18 -2.47
N PHE A 324 0.09 -19.89 -2.23
CA PHE A 324 0.28 -19.28 -0.90
C PHE A 324 -1.00 -19.25 -0.06
N GLY A 325 -2.12 -19.77 -0.56
CA GLY A 325 -3.43 -19.72 0.10
C GLY A 325 -3.93 -18.29 0.31
N LEU A 326 -3.65 -17.39 -0.65
CA LEU A 326 -4.03 -15.99 -0.59
C LEU A 326 -5.35 -15.73 -1.30
N LYS A 327 -6.20 -14.91 -0.69
CA LYS A 327 -7.44 -14.43 -1.28
C LYS A 327 -7.35 -12.95 -1.56
N VAL A 328 -7.74 -12.53 -2.76
CA VAL A 328 -7.70 -11.12 -3.16
C VAL A 328 -9.11 -10.56 -3.35
N ARG A 329 -9.27 -9.30 -3.01
CA ARG A 329 -10.49 -8.54 -3.27
C ARG A 329 -10.18 -7.07 -3.54
N SER A 330 -10.82 -6.49 -4.55
CA SER A 330 -10.73 -5.08 -4.89
C SER A 330 -12.11 -4.54 -5.23
N MET A 331 -12.53 -3.42 -4.64
CA MET A 331 -13.86 -2.83 -4.88
C MET A 331 -15.01 -3.85 -4.78
N GLY A 332 -14.92 -4.78 -3.82
CA GLY A 332 -15.91 -5.83 -3.61
C GLY A 332 -15.78 -7.06 -4.52
N ARG A 333 -14.96 -7.02 -5.57
CA ARG A 333 -14.76 -8.10 -6.54
C ARG A 333 -13.55 -8.97 -6.17
N ASN A 334 -13.69 -10.28 -6.33
CA ASN A 334 -12.62 -11.27 -6.18
C ASN A 334 -11.86 -11.46 -7.51
N PHE A 335 -10.89 -12.39 -7.53
CA PHE A 335 -10.07 -12.67 -8.72
C PHE A 335 -10.90 -13.02 -9.95
N ASP A 336 -11.85 -13.95 -9.84
CA ASP A 336 -12.64 -14.41 -10.97
C ASP A 336 -13.62 -13.34 -11.49
N GLN A 337 -13.97 -12.36 -10.66
CA GLN A 337 -14.85 -11.24 -11.01
C GLN A 337 -14.15 -10.06 -11.66
N ASP A 338 -12.85 -9.87 -11.43
CA ASP A 338 -12.07 -8.75 -11.99
C ASP A 338 -10.62 -9.20 -12.25
N ARG A 339 -10.48 -10.26 -13.05
CA ARG A 339 -9.22 -10.97 -13.30
C ARG A 339 -8.12 -10.04 -13.79
N GLU A 340 -8.41 -9.17 -14.75
CA GLU A 340 -7.46 -8.27 -15.38
C GLU A 340 -6.83 -7.29 -14.37
N PHE A 341 -7.59 -6.90 -13.35
CA PHE A 341 -7.06 -6.04 -12.30
C PHE A 341 -5.94 -6.70 -11.51
N PHE A 342 -6.10 -7.97 -11.15
CA PHE A 342 -5.11 -8.71 -10.37
C PHE A 342 -3.94 -9.17 -11.23
N GLU A 343 -4.21 -9.57 -12.47
CA GLU A 343 -3.18 -9.95 -13.45
C GLU A 343 -2.25 -8.77 -13.78
N ALA A 344 -2.72 -7.53 -13.84
CA ALA A 344 -1.86 -6.38 -14.06
C ALA A 344 -0.76 -6.25 -12.99
N ALA A 345 -1.07 -6.55 -11.73
CA ALA A 345 -0.08 -6.53 -10.65
C ALA A 345 0.88 -7.72 -10.74
N SER A 346 0.39 -8.91 -11.03
CA SER A 346 1.22 -10.12 -11.23
C SER A 346 2.17 -9.97 -12.43
N THR A 347 1.70 -9.33 -13.50
CA THR A 347 2.51 -9.04 -14.70
C THR A 347 3.69 -8.14 -14.37
N ALA A 348 3.52 -7.15 -13.48
CA ALA A 348 4.63 -6.32 -13.03
C ALA A 348 5.68 -7.11 -12.23
N ALA A 349 5.25 -8.11 -11.46
CA ALA A 349 6.16 -9.00 -10.75
C ALA A 349 6.97 -9.90 -11.70
N TYR A 350 6.32 -10.42 -12.75
CA TYR A 350 6.99 -11.21 -13.77
C TYR A 350 8.00 -10.36 -14.57
N TYR A 351 7.60 -9.16 -15.02
CA TYR A 351 8.49 -8.22 -15.69
C TYR A 351 9.76 -7.96 -14.89
N LEU A 352 9.62 -7.71 -13.61
CA LEU A 352 10.75 -7.46 -12.73
C LEU A 352 11.70 -8.67 -12.66
N THR A 353 11.17 -9.89 -12.67
CA THR A 353 11.95 -11.12 -12.67
C THR A 353 12.76 -11.28 -13.96
N GLU A 354 12.17 -10.98 -15.11
CA GLU A 354 12.84 -11.06 -16.42
C GLU A 354 13.99 -10.04 -16.51
N VAL A 355 13.72 -8.78 -16.17
CA VAL A 355 14.76 -7.72 -16.20
C VAL A 355 15.93 -8.02 -15.26
N CYS A 356 15.65 -8.55 -14.05
CA CYS A 356 16.71 -8.94 -13.13
C CYS A 356 17.55 -10.13 -13.64
N ASN A 357 16.98 -11.00 -14.46
CA ASN A 357 17.70 -12.12 -15.08
C ASN A 357 18.56 -11.69 -16.26
N ASP A 358 18.09 -10.76 -17.08
CA ASP A 358 18.85 -10.27 -18.24
C ASP A 358 20.07 -9.45 -17.82
N SER A 359 19.97 -8.61 -16.80
CA SER A 359 21.11 -7.87 -16.24
C SER A 359 22.23 -8.78 -15.72
N LYS A 360 21.92 -9.99 -15.26
CA LYS A 360 22.91 -10.98 -14.85
C LYS A 360 23.58 -11.67 -16.05
N ARG A 361 22.88 -11.85 -17.16
CA ARG A 361 23.44 -12.43 -18.40
C ARG A 361 24.42 -11.49 -19.09
N GLU A 362 24.21 -10.18 -19.00
CA GLU A 362 25.10 -9.17 -19.57
C GLU A 362 26.38 -9.00 -18.76
N ASN A 363 26.34 -9.13 -17.43
CA ASN A 363 27.51 -9.02 -16.54
C ASN A 363 28.41 -10.28 -16.55
N HIS A 364 28.01 -11.36 -17.24
CA HIS A 364 28.79 -12.59 -17.39
C HIS A 364 29.37 -12.76 -18.83
N LYS A 365 29.23 -11.76 -19.69
CA LYS A 365 29.88 -11.64 -21.00
C LYS A 365 31.02 -10.61 -20.94
#